data_f313b3f4e8fda70f2b3594e95e1d1ca9
#
_entry.id   f313b3f4e8fda70f2b3594e95e1d1ca9
#
_cell.length_a   1.000
_cell.length_b   1.000
_cell.length_c   1.000
_cell.angle_alpha   90.00
_cell.angle_beta   90.00
_cell.angle_gamma   90.00
#
_symmetry.space_group_name_H-M   'P 1'
#
loop_
_entity.id
_entity.type
_entity.pdbx_description
1 polymer ?
#
loop_
_entity_poly.entity_id
_entity_poly.type
_entity_poly.pdbx_seq_one_letter_code
_entity_poly.pdbx_strand_id
1 'polypeptide(L)'
;MSKNLNKKEIEKFSRQIILKNIGAVGQKKILSSKVLIVGMGGLGCPVAEFLTRSGIGTLGIADHDTVSLSNIHRQGLYNEKDINQSKVKIAKKKLNKINPKTKINIFNLKLNKATFEKIIKNYDYIVDGTDNFESKFLINDLSLKYKKFLVTGAISKFDGHIFTFNFTNKKDPCLRCFYQEDTISDEILNCEYEGILGTVAGTIGTLQANEVLKKILNIGQNLNGYILILDLLNLNFRKAKINKRKKCLCN
;
A
#
# COMPACT_ATOMS: atom_id res chain seq x y z
N MET A 1 -11.58 -25.30 -3.20
CA MET A 1 -11.09 -25.73 -4.54
C MET A 1 -10.67 -24.51 -5.33
N SER A 2 -9.39 -24.36 -5.71
CA SER A 2 -8.92 -23.22 -6.50
C SER A 2 -9.46 -23.34 -7.93
N LYS A 3 -10.31 -22.39 -8.32
CA LYS A 3 -10.89 -22.33 -9.67
C LYS A 3 -9.77 -22.27 -10.72
N ASN A 4 -9.83 -23.09 -11.75
CA ASN A 4 -8.84 -23.02 -12.83
C ASN A 4 -8.98 -21.67 -13.58
N LEU A 5 -7.82 -21.16 -14.05
CA LEU A 5 -7.81 -19.98 -14.91
C LEU A 5 -8.56 -20.27 -16.22
N ASN A 6 -9.49 -19.39 -16.59
CA ASN A 6 -10.15 -19.51 -17.90
C ASN A 6 -9.28 -18.90 -19.02
N LYS A 7 -9.63 -19.15 -20.29
CA LYS A 7 -8.88 -18.67 -21.46
C LYS A 7 -8.63 -17.16 -21.44
N LYS A 8 -9.62 -16.35 -21.07
CA LYS A 8 -9.51 -14.88 -21.00
C LYS A 8 -8.57 -14.43 -19.89
N GLU A 9 -8.53 -15.14 -18.75
CA GLU A 9 -7.59 -14.86 -17.65
C GLU A 9 -6.15 -15.25 -18.04
N ILE A 10 -5.98 -16.39 -18.72
CA ILE A 10 -4.67 -16.81 -19.23
C ILE A 10 -4.13 -15.77 -20.21
N GLU A 11 -4.93 -15.33 -21.17
CA GLU A 11 -4.56 -14.29 -22.12
C GLU A 11 -4.20 -12.97 -21.40
N LYS A 12 -5.10 -12.48 -20.53
CA LYS A 12 -4.94 -11.21 -19.80
C LYS A 12 -3.67 -11.18 -18.96
N PHE A 13 -3.34 -12.27 -18.29
CA PHE A 13 -2.19 -12.36 -17.39
C PHE A 13 -1.01 -13.13 -17.99
N SER A 14 -1.02 -13.39 -19.30
CA SER A 14 -0.01 -14.20 -19.99
C SER A 14 1.42 -13.75 -19.67
N ARG A 15 1.69 -12.43 -19.67
CA ARG A 15 3.03 -11.88 -19.39
C ARG A 15 3.50 -12.08 -17.95
N GLN A 16 2.60 -12.26 -17.00
CA GLN A 16 2.93 -12.66 -15.63
C GLN A 16 3.11 -14.16 -15.52
N ILE A 17 2.21 -14.93 -16.17
CA ILE A 17 2.18 -16.39 -16.12
C ILE A 17 3.45 -17.02 -16.72
N ILE A 18 4.03 -16.45 -17.77
CA ILE A 18 5.27 -16.97 -18.39
C ILE A 18 6.52 -16.77 -17.52
N LEU A 19 6.46 -15.92 -16.49
CA LEU A 19 7.57 -15.78 -15.53
C LEU A 19 7.67 -17.07 -14.71
N LYS A 20 8.83 -17.75 -14.77
CA LYS A 20 9.06 -19.05 -14.10
C LYS A 20 8.69 -19.03 -12.62
N ASN A 21 8.96 -17.91 -11.92
CA ASN A 21 8.68 -17.76 -10.49
C ASN A 21 7.21 -17.44 -10.18
N ILE A 22 6.38 -17.20 -11.17
CA ILE A 22 4.94 -16.90 -11.00
C ILE A 22 4.11 -18.07 -11.49
N GLY A 23 4.13 -18.36 -12.80
CA GLY A 23 3.35 -19.41 -13.40
C GLY A 23 1.83 -19.26 -13.18
N ALA A 24 1.08 -20.26 -13.59
CA ALA A 24 -0.36 -20.31 -13.33
C ALA A 24 -0.70 -20.42 -11.83
N VAL A 25 0.18 -21.07 -11.06
CA VAL A 25 0.00 -21.21 -9.60
C VAL A 25 0.12 -19.86 -8.90
N GLY A 26 1.13 -19.08 -9.23
CA GLY A 26 1.30 -17.72 -8.68
C GLY A 26 0.17 -16.79 -9.07
N GLN A 27 -0.30 -16.86 -10.33
CA GLN A 27 -1.46 -16.07 -10.75
C GLN A 27 -2.74 -16.42 -9.97
N LYS A 28 -2.95 -17.69 -9.65
CA LYS A 28 -4.07 -18.12 -8.78
C LYS A 28 -3.94 -17.55 -7.36
N LYS A 29 -2.72 -17.48 -6.81
CA LYS A 29 -2.48 -16.83 -5.50
C LYS A 29 -2.89 -15.36 -5.53
N ILE A 30 -2.50 -14.61 -6.57
CA ILE A 30 -2.90 -13.19 -6.73
C ILE A 30 -4.43 -13.08 -6.80
N LEU A 31 -5.10 -13.89 -7.62
CA LEU A 31 -6.56 -13.90 -7.78
C LEU A 31 -7.33 -14.27 -6.50
N SER A 32 -6.72 -14.96 -5.55
CA SER A 32 -7.33 -15.32 -4.26
C SER A 32 -7.01 -14.36 -3.12
N SER A 33 -6.06 -13.45 -3.31
CA SER A 33 -5.55 -12.58 -2.24
C SER A 33 -6.48 -11.40 -1.96
N LYS A 34 -6.41 -10.92 -0.70
CA LYS A 34 -7.21 -9.81 -0.19
C LYS A 34 -6.30 -8.72 0.36
N VAL A 35 -6.28 -7.57 -0.29
CA VAL A 35 -5.44 -6.41 0.08
C VAL A 35 -6.31 -5.25 0.52
N LEU A 36 -5.96 -4.58 1.62
CA LEU A 36 -6.56 -3.33 2.06
C LEU A 36 -5.56 -2.19 1.84
N ILE A 37 -5.97 -1.15 1.14
CA ILE A 37 -5.23 0.10 0.99
C ILE A 37 -5.90 1.16 1.84
N VAL A 38 -5.13 1.80 2.70
CA VAL A 38 -5.55 2.94 3.51
C VAL A 38 -4.90 4.19 2.97
N GLY A 39 -5.71 5.17 2.58
CA GLY A 39 -5.28 6.35 1.82
C GLY A 39 -5.32 6.12 0.31
N MET A 40 -6.17 6.87 -0.39
CA MET A 40 -6.30 6.85 -1.85
C MET A 40 -5.74 8.13 -2.49
N GLY A 41 -4.62 8.59 -1.91
CA GLY A 41 -3.84 9.74 -2.37
C GLY A 41 -2.76 9.36 -3.41
N GLY A 42 -1.64 10.10 -3.39
CA GLY A 42 -0.53 9.92 -4.32
C GLY A 42 0.11 8.53 -4.28
N LEU A 43 0.19 7.92 -3.09
CA LEU A 43 0.69 6.55 -2.91
C LEU A 43 -0.38 5.50 -3.23
N GLY A 44 -1.59 5.67 -2.70
CA GLY A 44 -2.66 4.68 -2.84
C GLY A 44 -3.15 4.49 -4.27
N CYS A 45 -3.17 5.54 -5.09
CA CYS A 45 -3.58 5.46 -6.50
C CYS A 45 -2.75 4.45 -7.32
N PRO A 46 -1.42 4.57 -7.40
CA PRO A 46 -0.60 3.61 -8.15
C PRO A 46 -0.63 2.21 -7.53
N VAL A 47 -0.68 2.08 -6.19
CA VAL A 47 -0.86 0.78 -5.54
C VAL A 47 -2.13 0.11 -6.01
N ALA A 48 -3.27 0.79 -5.93
CA ALA A 48 -4.56 0.25 -6.31
C ALA A 48 -4.61 -0.12 -7.79
N GLU A 49 -4.04 0.70 -8.65
CA GLU A 49 -3.97 0.48 -10.08
C GLU A 49 -3.16 -0.78 -10.41
N PHE A 50 -1.92 -0.88 -9.94
CA PHE A 50 -1.05 -2.02 -10.28
C PHE A 50 -1.51 -3.33 -9.65
N LEU A 51 -2.05 -3.34 -8.45
CA LEU A 51 -2.65 -4.53 -7.87
C LEU A 51 -3.89 -4.99 -8.67
N THR A 52 -4.72 -4.05 -9.11
CA THR A 52 -5.89 -4.37 -9.95
C THR A 52 -5.46 -4.91 -11.32
N ARG A 53 -4.44 -4.31 -11.96
CA ARG A 53 -3.86 -4.78 -13.22
C ARG A 53 -3.25 -6.17 -13.09
N SER A 54 -2.61 -6.47 -11.97
CA SER A 54 -2.03 -7.79 -11.67
C SER A 54 -3.08 -8.87 -11.40
N GLY A 55 -4.36 -8.48 -11.20
CA GLY A 55 -5.46 -9.42 -11.01
C GLY A 55 -5.74 -9.75 -9.55
N ILE A 56 -5.48 -8.83 -8.61
CA ILE A 56 -5.83 -9.05 -7.20
C ILE A 56 -7.31 -9.43 -7.05
N GLY A 57 -7.62 -10.43 -6.22
CA GLY A 57 -8.98 -10.93 -6.10
C GLY A 57 -9.92 -9.98 -5.37
N THR A 58 -9.48 -9.49 -4.21
CA THR A 58 -10.26 -8.52 -3.41
C THR A 58 -9.39 -7.35 -3.01
N LEU A 59 -9.87 -6.15 -3.29
CA LEU A 59 -9.25 -4.89 -2.92
C LEU A 59 -10.20 -4.11 -2.01
N GLY A 60 -9.79 -3.86 -0.77
CA GLY A 60 -10.39 -2.84 0.09
C GLY A 60 -9.71 -1.51 -0.13
N ILE A 61 -10.45 -0.45 -0.26
CA ILE A 61 -9.91 0.91 -0.35
C ILE A 61 -10.60 1.80 0.67
N ALA A 62 -9.82 2.43 1.55
CA ALA A 62 -10.30 3.28 2.63
C ALA A 62 -9.74 4.70 2.49
N ASP A 63 -10.62 5.68 2.39
CA ASP A 63 -10.31 7.10 2.36
C ASP A 63 -11.60 7.89 2.63
N HIS A 64 -11.52 9.04 3.30
CA HIS A 64 -12.69 9.86 3.61
C HIS A 64 -12.78 11.12 2.76
N ASP A 65 -11.73 11.41 1.99
CA ASP A 65 -11.59 12.66 1.23
C ASP A 65 -12.41 12.69 -0.05
N THR A 66 -12.57 13.91 -0.56
CA THR A 66 -12.97 14.18 -1.91
C THR A 66 -11.76 14.55 -2.78
N VAL A 67 -11.94 14.46 -4.09
CA VAL A 67 -10.92 14.88 -5.05
C VAL A 67 -10.85 16.42 -5.07
N SER A 68 -9.64 16.97 -4.98
CA SER A 68 -9.37 18.40 -5.14
C SER A 68 -8.45 18.66 -6.35
N LEU A 69 -8.47 19.87 -6.88
CA LEU A 69 -7.64 20.25 -8.04
C LEU A 69 -6.14 20.04 -7.75
N SER A 70 -5.69 20.39 -6.55
CA SER A 70 -4.30 20.20 -6.10
C SER A 70 -3.85 18.74 -5.98
N ASN A 71 -4.77 17.79 -6.06
CA ASN A 71 -4.44 16.35 -6.01
C ASN A 71 -4.06 15.79 -7.39
N ILE A 72 -4.56 16.35 -8.47
CA ILE A 72 -4.55 15.73 -9.81
C ILE A 72 -3.13 15.47 -10.32
N HIS A 73 -2.18 16.37 -10.02
CA HIS A 73 -0.81 16.25 -10.49
C HIS A 73 -0.08 14.99 -9.99
N ARG A 74 -0.57 14.33 -8.90
CA ARG A 74 0.07 13.15 -8.30
C ARG A 74 -0.87 11.97 -8.02
N GLN A 75 -2.17 12.14 -8.15
CA GLN A 75 -3.19 11.11 -7.89
C GLN A 75 -3.80 10.61 -9.20
N GLY A 76 -3.07 9.76 -9.93
CA GLY A 76 -3.36 9.39 -11.31
C GLY A 76 -4.71 8.71 -11.58
N LEU A 77 -5.43 8.29 -10.53
CA LEU A 77 -6.79 7.79 -10.69
C LEU A 77 -7.84 8.88 -10.85
N TYR A 78 -7.51 10.17 -10.69
CA TYR A 78 -8.46 11.28 -10.72
C TYR A 78 -8.14 12.26 -11.83
N ASN A 79 -9.15 13.01 -12.25
CA ASN A 79 -9.05 14.13 -13.19
C ASN A 79 -9.98 15.28 -12.77
N GLU A 80 -9.94 16.41 -13.48
CA GLU A 80 -10.72 17.59 -13.14
C GLU A 80 -12.24 17.35 -13.05
N LYS A 81 -12.79 16.42 -13.85
CA LYS A 81 -14.22 16.06 -13.82
C LYS A 81 -14.62 15.32 -12.53
N ASP A 82 -13.66 14.85 -11.76
CA ASP A 82 -13.88 14.11 -10.53
C ASP A 82 -13.84 15.02 -9.28
N ILE A 83 -13.52 16.33 -9.42
CA ILE A 83 -13.43 17.30 -8.31
C ILE A 83 -14.71 17.29 -7.48
N ASN A 84 -14.54 17.39 -6.15
CA ASN A 84 -15.60 17.31 -5.12
C ASN A 84 -16.30 15.94 -4.99
N GLN A 85 -15.90 14.92 -5.75
CA GLN A 85 -16.43 13.58 -5.61
C GLN A 85 -15.56 12.74 -4.67
N SER A 86 -16.19 11.77 -3.97
CA SER A 86 -15.47 10.87 -3.05
C SER A 86 -14.37 10.09 -3.78
N LYS A 87 -13.13 10.16 -3.25
CA LYS A 87 -11.97 9.46 -3.80
C LYS A 87 -12.23 7.96 -3.98
N VAL A 88 -12.76 7.28 -2.95
CA VAL A 88 -12.99 5.82 -3.02
C VAL A 88 -14.07 5.44 -4.02
N LYS A 89 -15.11 6.28 -4.21
CA LYS A 89 -16.17 6.01 -5.20
C LYS A 89 -15.63 6.12 -6.62
N ILE A 90 -14.86 7.17 -6.91
CA ILE A 90 -14.24 7.39 -8.23
C ILE A 90 -13.18 6.30 -8.49
N ALA A 91 -12.30 6.02 -7.52
CA ALA A 91 -11.31 4.97 -7.63
C ALA A 91 -11.97 3.62 -7.99
N LYS A 92 -13.02 3.20 -7.27
CA LYS A 92 -13.76 1.97 -7.59
C LYS A 92 -14.27 1.96 -9.04
N LYS A 93 -14.87 3.06 -9.51
CA LYS A 93 -15.40 3.17 -10.87
C LYS A 93 -14.29 2.97 -11.93
N LYS A 94 -13.10 3.60 -11.70
CA LYS A 94 -11.96 3.52 -12.63
C LYS A 94 -11.26 2.17 -12.58
N LEU A 95 -11.04 1.63 -11.39
CA LEU A 95 -10.42 0.32 -11.20
C LEU A 95 -11.27 -0.82 -11.77
N ASN A 96 -12.60 -0.75 -11.65
CA ASN A 96 -13.50 -1.71 -12.27
C ASN A 96 -13.42 -1.72 -13.80
N LYS A 97 -13.08 -0.58 -14.43
CA LYS A 97 -12.82 -0.53 -15.88
C LYS A 97 -11.51 -1.25 -16.26
N ILE A 98 -10.51 -1.23 -15.37
CA ILE A 98 -9.23 -1.94 -15.54
C ILE A 98 -9.45 -3.45 -15.41
N ASN A 99 -10.11 -3.87 -14.32
CA ASN A 99 -10.38 -5.28 -14.07
C ASN A 99 -11.73 -5.48 -13.36
N PRO A 100 -12.81 -5.75 -14.12
CA PRO A 100 -14.15 -5.93 -13.54
C PRO A 100 -14.28 -7.17 -12.64
N LYS A 101 -13.31 -8.10 -12.67
CA LYS A 101 -13.30 -9.29 -11.82
C LYS A 101 -12.73 -9.03 -10.42
N THR A 102 -11.97 -7.97 -10.22
CA THR A 102 -11.50 -7.58 -8.88
C THR A 102 -12.68 -7.11 -8.04
N LYS A 103 -12.93 -7.77 -6.91
CA LYS A 103 -13.95 -7.33 -5.95
C LYS A 103 -13.42 -6.11 -5.20
N ILE A 104 -14.03 -4.92 -5.40
CA ILE A 104 -13.61 -3.69 -4.76
C ILE A 104 -14.62 -3.29 -3.67
N ASN A 105 -14.16 -3.32 -2.42
CA ASN A 105 -14.89 -2.84 -1.25
C ASN A 105 -14.41 -1.43 -0.91
N ILE A 106 -15.33 -0.48 -0.77
CA ILE A 106 -15.01 0.91 -0.42
C ILE A 106 -15.40 1.20 1.02
N PHE A 107 -14.54 1.98 1.70
CA PHE A 107 -14.75 2.47 3.05
C PHE A 107 -14.55 3.99 3.03
N ASN A 108 -15.68 4.71 2.81
CA ASN A 108 -15.70 6.18 2.75
C ASN A 108 -15.84 6.75 4.16
N LEU A 109 -14.78 6.65 4.95
CA LEU A 109 -14.78 7.09 6.35
C LEU A 109 -13.35 7.38 6.83
N LYS A 110 -13.19 8.30 7.78
CA LYS A 110 -11.95 8.49 8.52
C LYS A 110 -11.77 7.28 9.45
N LEU A 111 -10.65 6.58 9.30
CA LEU A 111 -10.36 5.40 10.12
C LEU A 111 -10.04 5.84 11.56
N ASN A 112 -10.67 5.14 12.50
CA ASN A 112 -10.29 5.12 13.91
C ASN A 112 -10.09 3.67 14.35
N LYS A 113 -9.63 3.46 15.58
CA LYS A 113 -9.35 2.13 16.12
C LYS A 113 -10.53 1.17 15.96
N ALA A 114 -11.74 1.59 16.34
CA ALA A 114 -12.93 0.73 16.33
C ALA A 114 -13.38 0.34 14.91
N THR A 115 -13.37 1.31 13.98
CA THR A 115 -13.75 1.07 12.58
C THR A 115 -12.70 0.24 11.86
N PHE A 116 -11.40 0.54 12.09
CA PHE A 116 -10.32 -0.18 11.43
C PHE A 116 -10.20 -1.63 11.91
N GLU A 117 -10.44 -1.92 13.19
CA GLU A 117 -10.47 -3.30 13.72
C GLU A 117 -11.52 -4.19 13.03
N LYS A 118 -12.67 -3.62 12.67
CA LYS A 118 -13.72 -4.36 11.95
C LYS A 118 -13.30 -4.68 10.50
N ILE A 119 -12.56 -3.78 9.89
CA ILE A 119 -12.16 -3.87 8.47
C ILE A 119 -10.96 -4.78 8.29
N ILE A 120 -9.89 -4.56 9.07
CA ILE A 120 -8.57 -5.20 8.89
C ILE A 120 -8.63 -6.74 8.95
N LYS A 121 -9.54 -7.29 9.74
CA LYS A 121 -9.71 -8.75 9.91
C LYS A 121 -9.98 -9.47 8.58
N ASN A 122 -10.62 -8.80 7.63
CA ASN A 122 -11.05 -9.37 6.36
C ASN A 122 -9.96 -9.37 5.27
N TYR A 123 -8.76 -8.86 5.57
CA TYR A 123 -7.67 -8.70 4.62
C TYR A 123 -6.40 -9.37 5.13
N ASP A 124 -5.55 -9.82 4.20
CA ASP A 124 -4.31 -10.52 4.52
C ASP A 124 -3.11 -9.57 4.45
N TYR A 125 -3.16 -8.60 3.55
CA TYR A 125 -2.12 -7.62 3.25
C TYR A 125 -2.69 -6.22 3.44
N ILE A 126 -1.94 -5.38 4.13
CA ILE A 126 -2.30 -3.99 4.40
C ILE A 126 -1.28 -3.09 3.73
N VAL A 127 -1.76 -2.07 3.02
CA VAL A 127 -0.90 -1.02 2.46
C VAL A 127 -1.30 0.30 3.07
N ASP A 128 -0.32 0.95 3.66
CA ASP A 128 -0.43 2.31 4.19
C ASP A 128 0.06 3.31 3.14
N GLY A 129 -0.86 4.07 2.60
CA GLY A 129 -0.65 5.20 1.69
C GLY A 129 -1.09 6.53 2.30
N THR A 130 -1.15 6.61 3.65
CA THR A 130 -1.50 7.84 4.38
C THR A 130 -0.32 8.79 4.47
N ASP A 131 -0.59 10.05 4.78
CA ASP A 131 0.36 11.17 4.82
C ASP A 131 0.61 11.70 6.24
N ASN A 132 -0.02 11.11 7.27
CA ASN A 132 0.11 11.55 8.65
C ASN A 132 0.49 10.41 9.59
N PHE A 133 1.24 10.73 10.64
CA PHE A 133 1.78 9.75 11.59
C PHE A 133 0.70 9.11 12.47
N GLU A 134 -0.37 9.82 12.83
CA GLU A 134 -1.48 9.25 13.60
C GLU A 134 -2.06 8.03 12.89
N SER A 135 -2.39 8.17 11.61
CA SER A 135 -2.90 7.07 10.79
C SER A 135 -1.87 5.96 10.61
N LYS A 136 -0.59 6.31 10.35
CA LYS A 136 0.48 5.33 10.18
C LYS A 136 0.69 4.47 11.43
N PHE A 137 0.69 5.06 12.61
CA PHE A 137 0.80 4.34 13.87
C PHE A 137 -0.42 3.47 14.16
N LEU A 138 -1.63 3.98 13.91
CA LEU A 138 -2.86 3.20 14.04
C LEU A 138 -2.83 1.96 13.13
N ILE A 139 -2.41 2.13 11.87
CA ILE A 139 -2.30 1.05 10.89
C ILE A 139 -1.24 0.03 11.34
N ASN A 140 -0.08 0.50 11.78
CA ASN A 140 0.99 -0.34 12.31
C ASN A 140 0.52 -1.19 13.49
N ASP A 141 -0.07 -0.56 14.50
CA ASP A 141 -0.46 -1.22 15.76
C ASP A 141 -1.55 -2.27 15.54
N LEU A 142 -2.53 -1.96 14.70
CA LEU A 142 -3.57 -2.92 14.38
C LEU A 142 -3.08 -4.02 13.43
N SER A 143 -2.16 -3.73 12.53
CA SER A 143 -1.51 -4.75 11.71
C SER A 143 -0.68 -5.70 12.57
N LEU A 144 0.03 -5.19 13.57
CA LEU A 144 0.74 -5.99 14.58
C LEU A 144 -0.23 -6.85 15.38
N LYS A 145 -1.30 -6.26 15.95
CA LYS A 145 -2.31 -6.96 16.74
C LYS A 145 -2.94 -8.12 15.97
N TYR A 146 -3.26 -7.91 14.70
CA TYR A 146 -3.91 -8.91 13.85
C TYR A 146 -2.93 -9.72 12.97
N LYS A 147 -1.62 -9.59 13.23
CA LYS A 147 -0.53 -10.31 12.52
C LYS A 147 -0.65 -10.21 11.00
N LYS A 148 -0.99 -9.01 10.48
CA LYS A 148 -1.09 -8.76 9.04
C LYS A 148 0.27 -8.36 8.46
N PHE A 149 0.50 -8.68 7.20
CA PHE A 149 1.64 -8.14 6.48
C PHE A 149 1.35 -6.68 6.11
N LEU A 150 2.23 -5.77 6.51
CA LEU A 150 2.09 -4.34 6.28
C LEU A 150 3.17 -3.82 5.33
N VAL A 151 2.76 -3.02 4.36
CA VAL A 151 3.66 -2.21 3.51
C VAL A 151 3.33 -0.75 3.74
N THR A 152 4.29 0.01 4.27
CA THR A 152 4.14 1.45 4.55
C THR A 152 5.03 2.26 3.62
N GLY A 153 4.49 3.32 3.03
CA GLY A 153 5.22 4.33 2.28
C GLY A 153 5.18 5.70 2.97
N ALA A 154 6.25 6.47 2.79
CA ALA A 154 6.30 7.88 3.15
C ALA A 154 7.03 8.64 2.05
N ILE A 155 6.61 9.87 1.77
CA ILE A 155 7.18 10.72 0.70
C ILE A 155 7.26 12.16 1.18
N SER A 156 8.31 12.86 0.78
CA SER A 156 8.49 14.29 0.98
C SER A 156 9.40 14.83 -0.12
N LYS A 157 9.05 15.97 -0.72
CA LYS A 157 9.85 16.63 -1.77
C LYS A 157 10.21 15.68 -2.92
N PHE A 158 11.45 15.20 -2.93
CA PHE A 158 12.01 14.27 -3.92
C PHE A 158 12.35 12.91 -3.29
N ASP A 159 12.08 12.73 -2.00
CA ASP A 159 12.47 11.56 -1.23
C ASP A 159 11.30 10.63 -0.97
N GLY A 160 11.60 9.35 -0.87
CA GLY A 160 10.63 8.34 -0.51
C GLY A 160 11.21 7.24 0.38
N HIS A 161 10.38 6.75 1.28
CA HIS A 161 10.70 5.64 2.17
C HIS A 161 9.70 4.51 1.99
N ILE A 162 10.19 3.28 2.00
CA ILE A 162 9.34 2.09 1.97
C ILE A 162 9.77 1.14 3.08
N PHE A 163 8.80 0.62 3.80
CA PHE A 163 8.97 -0.39 4.82
C PHE A 163 8.04 -1.57 4.55
N THR A 164 8.48 -2.78 4.92
CA THR A 164 7.58 -3.90 5.08
C THR A 164 7.72 -4.52 6.47
N PHE A 165 6.61 -4.93 7.05
CA PHE A 165 6.58 -5.56 8.35
C PHE A 165 5.80 -6.87 8.28
N ASN A 166 6.46 -7.96 8.73
CA ASN A 166 5.84 -9.28 8.82
C ASN A 166 5.63 -9.63 10.28
N PHE A 167 4.49 -9.26 10.82
CA PHE A 167 4.16 -9.44 12.24
C PHE A 167 3.90 -10.90 12.68
N THR A 168 4.08 -11.87 11.81
CA THR A 168 4.10 -13.29 12.21
C THR A 168 5.42 -13.68 12.85
N ASN A 169 6.50 -12.95 12.59
CA ASN A 169 7.81 -13.14 13.20
C ASN A 169 8.02 -12.13 14.34
N LYS A 170 8.05 -12.61 15.57
CA LYS A 170 8.24 -11.78 16.78
C LYS A 170 9.62 -11.09 16.84
N LYS A 171 10.60 -11.51 16.05
CA LYS A 171 11.94 -10.90 16.02
C LYS A 171 12.00 -9.66 15.13
N ASP A 172 11.02 -9.47 14.24
CA ASP A 172 11.02 -8.36 13.31
C ASP A 172 10.62 -7.05 14.02
N PRO A 173 11.21 -5.91 13.61
CA PRO A 173 10.81 -4.59 14.11
C PRO A 173 9.43 -4.20 13.58
N CYS A 174 8.87 -3.12 14.13
CA CYS A 174 7.68 -2.45 13.60
C CYS A 174 7.99 -0.99 13.27
N LEU A 175 7.01 -0.25 12.75
CA LEU A 175 7.18 1.15 12.39
C LEU A 175 7.62 2.01 13.61
N ARG A 176 7.09 1.71 14.81
CA ARG A 176 7.48 2.39 16.05
C ARG A 176 8.92 2.09 16.51
N CYS A 177 9.57 1.08 15.96
CA CYS A 177 11.01 0.87 16.18
C CYS A 177 11.86 1.89 15.40
N PHE A 178 11.36 2.42 14.31
CA PHE A 178 12.01 3.43 13.48
C PHE A 178 11.58 4.85 13.87
N TYR A 179 10.26 5.14 13.80
CA TYR A 179 9.71 6.43 14.22
C TYR A 179 9.30 6.38 15.69
N GLN A 180 9.90 7.23 16.51
CA GLN A 180 9.59 7.36 17.93
C GLN A 180 8.65 8.55 18.10
N GLU A 181 7.52 8.37 18.78
CA GLU A 181 6.55 9.46 19.01
C GLU A 181 7.20 10.69 19.63
N ASP A 182 8.10 10.47 20.61
CA ASP A 182 8.79 11.52 21.35
C ASP A 182 9.82 12.30 20.49
N THR A 183 10.17 11.82 19.30
CA THR A 183 11.17 12.44 18.42
C THR A 183 10.57 12.99 17.13
N ILE A 184 9.26 12.85 16.95
CA ILE A 184 8.55 13.39 15.79
C ILE A 184 8.19 14.83 16.14
N SER A 185 8.98 15.79 15.63
CA SER A 185 8.68 17.21 15.75
C SER A 185 7.44 17.57 14.91
N ASP A 186 6.74 18.65 15.31
CA ASP A 186 5.60 19.17 14.55
C ASP A 186 6.00 19.53 13.11
N GLU A 187 7.25 19.85 12.84
CA GLU A 187 7.80 20.10 11.50
C GLU A 187 7.79 18.83 10.62
N ILE A 188 8.07 17.65 11.19
CA ILE A 188 8.01 16.37 10.48
C ILE A 188 6.55 15.94 10.26
N LEU A 189 5.62 16.42 11.09
CA LEU A 189 4.19 16.14 10.98
C LEU A 189 3.52 16.86 9.80
N ASN A 190 4.14 17.93 9.27
CA ASN A 190 3.55 18.82 8.28
C ASN A 190 4.07 18.58 6.85
N CYS A 191 4.19 17.31 6.42
CA CYS A 191 4.57 16.97 5.03
C CYS A 191 3.67 17.64 3.96
N GLU A 192 2.46 18.08 4.31
CA GLU A 192 1.57 18.81 3.39
C GLU A 192 2.15 20.13 2.91
N TYR A 193 3.00 20.80 3.70
CA TYR A 193 3.58 22.12 3.37
C TYR A 193 4.88 22.04 2.57
N GLU A 194 5.54 20.88 2.51
CA GLU A 194 6.86 20.76 1.88
C GLU A 194 6.83 20.55 0.37
N GLY A 195 5.67 20.32 -0.21
CA GLY A 195 5.52 20.00 -1.63
C GLY A 195 6.00 18.58 -1.97
N ILE A 196 5.59 18.08 -3.13
CA ILE A 196 5.92 16.73 -3.62
C ILE A 196 5.85 16.66 -5.13
N LEU A 197 6.87 16.10 -5.76
CA LEU A 197 6.83 15.79 -7.18
C LEU A 197 5.97 14.53 -7.42
N GLY A 198 5.03 14.60 -8.37
CA GLY A 198 4.07 13.51 -8.62
C GLY A 198 4.73 12.17 -8.98
N THR A 199 5.87 12.21 -9.69
CA THR A 199 6.65 11.00 -10.02
C THR A 199 7.22 10.29 -8.80
N VAL A 200 7.55 11.02 -7.73
CA VAL A 200 7.98 10.44 -6.44
C VAL A 200 6.86 9.59 -5.86
N ALA A 201 5.66 10.17 -5.77
CA ALA A 201 4.48 9.45 -5.28
C ALA A 201 4.17 8.20 -6.13
N GLY A 202 4.22 8.34 -7.46
CA GLY A 202 4.02 7.23 -8.40
C GLY A 202 5.03 6.10 -8.21
N THR A 203 6.32 6.44 -8.11
CA THR A 203 7.40 5.46 -7.93
C THR A 203 7.25 4.70 -6.61
N ILE A 204 7.08 5.42 -5.50
CA ILE A 204 6.96 4.79 -4.17
C ILE A 204 5.72 3.90 -4.10
N GLY A 205 4.56 4.36 -4.57
CA GLY A 205 3.35 3.54 -4.58
C GLY A 205 3.48 2.30 -5.48
N THR A 206 4.16 2.41 -6.62
CA THR A 206 4.43 1.25 -7.48
C THR A 206 5.33 0.22 -6.77
N LEU A 207 6.35 0.68 -6.06
CA LEU A 207 7.20 -0.20 -5.25
C LEU A 207 6.45 -0.83 -4.07
N GLN A 208 5.52 -0.11 -3.44
CA GLN A 208 4.64 -0.69 -2.42
C GLN A 208 3.80 -1.84 -3.02
N ALA A 209 3.22 -1.65 -4.21
CA ALA A 209 2.47 -2.71 -4.90
C ALA A 209 3.36 -3.92 -5.20
N ASN A 210 4.61 -3.69 -5.63
CA ASN A 210 5.59 -4.74 -5.88
C ASN A 210 5.91 -5.55 -4.61
N GLU A 211 6.10 -4.89 -3.45
CA GLU A 211 6.32 -5.57 -2.17
C GLU A 211 5.13 -6.47 -1.78
N VAL A 212 3.89 -6.02 -2.01
CA VAL A 212 2.69 -6.83 -1.80
C VAL A 212 2.69 -8.06 -2.71
N LEU A 213 2.95 -7.87 -4.01
CA LEU A 213 2.98 -8.98 -4.98
C LEU A 213 4.08 -10.00 -4.67
N LYS A 214 5.28 -9.55 -4.31
CA LYS A 214 6.37 -10.43 -3.86
C LYS A 214 5.93 -11.28 -2.66
N LYS A 215 5.24 -10.67 -1.69
CA LYS A 215 4.76 -11.40 -0.51
C LYS A 215 3.68 -12.41 -0.86
N ILE A 216 2.71 -12.06 -1.69
CA ILE A 216 1.65 -12.97 -2.16
C ILE A 216 2.25 -14.18 -2.87
N LEU A 217 3.21 -13.92 -3.74
CA LEU A 217 3.85 -14.94 -4.57
C LEU A 217 4.90 -15.76 -3.83
N ASN A 218 5.39 -15.25 -2.70
CA ASN A 218 6.52 -15.77 -1.95
C ASN A 218 7.79 -15.86 -2.81
N ILE A 219 8.11 -14.79 -3.52
CA ILE A 219 9.29 -14.66 -4.40
C ILE A 219 10.16 -13.48 -3.99
N GLY A 220 11.46 -13.61 -4.25
CA GLY A 220 12.44 -12.59 -3.87
C GLY A 220 12.48 -12.36 -2.35
N GLN A 221 13.01 -11.20 -1.95
CA GLN A 221 13.11 -10.79 -0.55
C GLN A 221 12.31 -9.52 -0.31
N ASN A 222 11.40 -9.52 0.65
CA ASN A 222 10.75 -8.30 1.15
C ASN A 222 11.70 -7.49 2.04
N LEU A 223 11.34 -6.23 2.29
CA LEU A 223 12.11 -5.30 3.13
C LEU A 223 11.94 -5.56 4.64
N ASN A 224 11.57 -6.77 5.06
CA ASN A 224 11.34 -7.07 6.48
C ASN A 224 12.57 -6.74 7.32
N GLY A 225 12.41 -5.83 8.28
CA GLY A 225 13.51 -5.34 9.13
C GLY A 225 14.45 -4.35 8.45
N TYR A 226 14.07 -3.82 7.29
CA TYR A 226 14.81 -2.79 6.56
C TYR A 226 13.89 -1.66 6.11
N ILE A 227 14.48 -0.47 5.94
CA ILE A 227 13.93 0.64 5.20
C ILE A 227 14.64 0.73 3.85
N LEU A 228 13.89 0.95 2.78
CA LEU A 228 14.42 1.40 1.51
C LEU A 228 14.22 2.92 1.42
N ILE A 229 15.30 3.65 1.29
CA ILE A 229 15.36 5.11 1.15
C ILE A 229 15.67 5.41 -0.31
N LEU A 230 14.85 6.24 -0.92
CA LEU A 230 14.98 6.67 -2.30
C LEU A 230 15.14 8.19 -2.33
N ASP A 231 16.27 8.67 -2.82
CA ASP A 231 16.50 10.05 -3.26
C ASP A 231 16.31 10.06 -4.78
N LEU A 232 15.15 10.54 -5.22
CA LEU A 232 14.80 10.55 -6.65
C LEU A 232 15.32 11.80 -7.38
N LEU A 233 15.86 12.78 -6.65
CA LEU A 233 16.56 13.91 -7.28
C LEU A 233 17.92 13.47 -7.84
N ASN A 234 18.67 12.68 -7.05
CA ASN A 234 20.00 12.20 -7.41
C ASN A 234 20.03 10.72 -7.82
N LEU A 235 18.87 10.04 -7.87
CA LEU A 235 18.71 8.61 -8.16
C LEU A 235 19.52 7.69 -7.22
N ASN A 236 19.61 8.06 -5.95
CA ASN A 236 20.28 7.26 -4.94
C ASN A 236 19.28 6.34 -4.21
N PHE A 237 19.62 5.07 -4.11
CA PHE A 237 18.82 4.05 -3.44
C PHE A 237 19.63 3.40 -2.34
N ARG A 238 19.16 3.50 -1.10
CA ARG A 238 19.84 2.93 0.07
C ARG A 238 18.91 2.04 0.87
N LYS A 239 19.36 0.82 1.15
CA LYS A 239 18.70 -0.10 2.08
C LYS A 239 19.41 -0.05 3.42
N ALA A 240 18.70 0.27 4.50
CA ALA A 240 19.25 0.33 5.86
C ALA A 240 18.47 -0.61 6.78
N LYS A 241 19.19 -1.24 7.73
CA LYS A 241 18.59 -2.15 8.72
C LYS A 241 17.87 -1.35 9.81
N ILE A 242 16.70 -1.84 10.21
CA ILE A 242 15.96 -1.32 11.36
C ILE A 242 16.18 -2.25 12.54
N ASN A 243 16.68 -1.71 13.65
CA ASN A 243 16.86 -2.49 14.86
C ASN A 243 15.57 -2.50 15.68
N LYS A 244 15.19 -3.70 16.16
CA LYS A 244 14.07 -3.83 17.09
C LYS A 244 14.42 -3.20 18.43
N ARG A 245 13.53 -2.33 18.94
CA ARG A 245 13.73 -1.64 20.23
C ARG A 245 13.24 -2.50 21.38
N LYS A 246 14.01 -2.58 22.48
CA LYS A 246 13.67 -3.36 23.68
C LYS A 246 12.35 -2.92 24.34
N LYS A 247 12.05 -1.62 24.34
CA LYS A 247 10.80 -1.05 24.90
C LYS A 247 9.86 -0.62 23.78
N CYS A 248 9.35 -1.55 22.98
CA CYS A 248 8.41 -1.28 21.90
C CYS A 248 7.17 -2.17 22.04
N LEU A 249 6.02 -1.70 21.56
CA LEU A 249 4.77 -2.45 21.52
C LEU A 249 4.88 -3.79 20.78
N CYS A 250 5.88 -3.97 19.93
CA CYS A 250 6.08 -5.20 19.17
C CYS A 250 6.89 -6.27 19.91
N ASN A 251 7.24 -6.05 21.17
CA ASN A 251 7.92 -7.05 22.02
C ASN A 251 6.95 -8.03 22.67
#